data_a7020bba8bf4de66dc44c14fb737c925
#
_entry.id   a7020bba8bf4de66dc44c14fb737c925
#
_cell.length_a   1.000
_cell.length_b   1.000
_cell.length_c   1.000
_cell.angle_alpha   90.00
_cell.angle_beta   90.00
_cell.angle_gamma   90.00
#
_symmetry.space_group_name_H-M   'P 1'
#
loop_
_entity.id
_entity.type
_entity.pdbx_description
1 polymer ?
#
loop_
_entity_poly.entity_id
_entity_poly.type
_entity_poly.pdbx_seq_one_letter_code
_entity_poly.pdbx_strand_id
1 'polypeptide(L)'
;MSPRITRDLIREDQGSVSLLFVVVAIGLLACVGLVVDGGGKARAAAEADDVARAAARAGVQAISATGVLAGNEPRTSPSRAAAAARTYLEASGVTGSVTVAPGGRRLTVTTTDTDAPVFLSAIGLGPMRVSGAATADLVTVQGGTP
;
A
#
# COMPACT_ATOMS: atom_id res chain seq x y z
N MET A 1 -67.30 21.98 25.06
CA MET A 1 -66.06 22.66 24.66
C MET A 1 -64.94 21.62 24.71
N SER A 2 -64.61 20.98 23.60
CA SER A 2 -63.78 19.76 23.56
C SER A 2 -62.32 20.09 23.31
N PRO A 3 -61.35 19.48 24.03
CA PRO A 3 -59.95 19.71 23.81
C PRO A 3 -59.45 18.77 22.68
N ARG A 4 -59.54 19.19 21.43
CA ARG A 4 -59.00 18.44 20.28
C ARG A 4 -57.63 18.92 19.82
N ILE A 5 -57.11 20.01 20.36
CA ILE A 5 -55.93 20.70 19.84
C ILE A 5 -54.61 20.07 20.31
N THR A 6 -54.62 19.28 21.37
CA THR A 6 -53.35 18.78 21.99
C THR A 6 -52.86 17.48 21.38
N ARG A 7 -53.64 16.78 20.55
CA ARG A 7 -53.22 15.48 19.94
C ARG A 7 -52.42 15.61 18.64
N ASP A 8 -52.61 16.72 17.91
CA ASP A 8 -51.94 16.89 16.62
C ASP A 8 -50.46 17.32 16.78
N LEU A 9 -50.12 18.08 17.84
CA LEU A 9 -48.75 18.53 18.07
C LEU A 9 -47.79 17.38 18.48
N ILE A 10 -48.31 16.34 19.13
CA ILE A 10 -47.49 15.18 19.55
C ILE A 10 -47.17 14.25 18.37
N ARG A 11 -47.95 14.31 17.30
CA ARG A 11 -47.83 13.46 16.12
C ARG A 11 -46.77 13.98 15.13
N GLU A 12 -46.52 15.26 15.09
CA GLU A 12 -45.47 15.88 14.26
C GLU A 12 -44.09 15.65 14.85
N ASP A 13 -43.94 15.65 16.16
CA ASP A 13 -42.66 15.42 16.82
C ASP A 13 -42.12 13.96 16.66
N GLN A 14 -43.00 12.96 16.57
CA GLN A 14 -42.61 11.58 16.40
C GLN A 14 -41.94 11.30 15.04
N GLY A 15 -42.35 11.99 13.98
CA GLY A 15 -41.74 11.90 12.66
C GLY A 15 -40.34 12.51 12.60
N SER A 16 -40.14 13.63 13.30
CA SER A 16 -38.86 14.35 13.35
C SER A 16 -37.78 13.57 14.04
N VAL A 17 -38.09 12.93 15.19
CA VAL A 17 -37.15 12.09 15.94
C VAL A 17 -36.73 10.84 15.13
N SER A 18 -37.70 10.20 14.47
CA SER A 18 -37.41 9.03 13.63
C SER A 18 -36.49 9.38 12.45
N LEU A 19 -36.69 10.52 11.79
CA LEU A 19 -35.84 11.00 10.71
C LEU A 19 -34.43 11.28 11.22
N LEU A 20 -34.29 11.89 12.39
CA LEU A 20 -33.00 12.14 13.03
C LEU A 20 -32.23 10.82 13.27
N PHE A 21 -32.91 9.81 13.81
CA PHE A 21 -32.28 8.50 14.02
C PHE A 21 -31.79 7.85 12.74
N VAL A 22 -32.53 7.93 11.65
CA VAL A 22 -32.13 7.41 10.33
C VAL A 22 -30.90 8.14 9.82
N VAL A 23 -30.88 9.46 9.88
CA VAL A 23 -29.71 10.26 9.44
C VAL A 23 -28.49 9.96 10.26
N VAL A 24 -28.60 9.87 11.57
CA VAL A 24 -27.50 9.53 12.47
C VAL A 24 -27.00 8.10 12.20
N ALA A 25 -27.88 7.14 12.01
CA ALA A 25 -27.50 5.75 11.69
C ALA A 25 -26.73 5.67 10.37
N ILE A 26 -27.20 6.36 9.32
CA ILE A 26 -26.49 6.43 8.04
C ILE A 26 -25.11 7.09 8.21
N GLY A 27 -25.03 8.19 8.96
CA GLY A 27 -23.78 8.87 9.25
C GLY A 27 -22.77 7.96 9.98
N LEU A 28 -23.22 7.20 10.97
CA LEU A 28 -22.37 6.24 11.68
C LEU A 28 -21.89 5.10 10.76
N LEU A 29 -22.78 4.55 9.92
CA LEU A 29 -22.40 3.54 8.94
C LEU A 29 -21.38 4.07 7.94
N ALA A 30 -21.53 5.30 7.48
CA ALA A 30 -20.58 5.94 6.59
C ALA A 30 -19.20 6.12 7.27
N CYS A 31 -19.17 6.52 8.54
CA CYS A 31 -17.93 6.62 9.32
C CYS A 31 -17.23 5.25 9.47
N VAL A 32 -17.98 4.20 9.80
CA VAL A 32 -17.44 2.83 9.89
C VAL A 32 -16.89 2.38 8.53
N GLY A 33 -17.62 2.61 7.45
CA GLY A 33 -17.17 2.30 6.10
C GLY A 33 -15.87 2.98 5.73
N LEU A 34 -15.74 4.27 6.04
CA LEU A 34 -14.52 5.04 5.78
C LEU A 34 -13.31 4.51 6.56
N VAL A 35 -13.52 4.11 7.82
CA VAL A 35 -12.43 3.53 8.65
C VAL A 35 -11.99 2.18 8.09
N VAL A 36 -12.92 1.32 7.68
CA VAL A 36 -12.60 -0.01 7.12
C VAL A 36 -11.85 0.12 5.80
N ASP A 37 -12.37 0.91 4.87
CA ASP A 37 -11.76 1.09 3.55
C ASP A 37 -10.42 1.85 3.64
N GLY A 38 -10.34 2.86 4.52
CA GLY A 38 -9.08 3.57 4.77
C GLY A 38 -8.00 2.66 5.37
N GLY A 39 -8.38 1.78 6.30
CA GLY A 39 -7.50 0.77 6.88
C GLY A 39 -7.04 -0.27 5.85
N GLY A 40 -7.91 -0.71 4.95
CA GLY A 40 -7.61 -1.62 3.85
C GLY A 40 -6.54 -1.01 2.93
N LYS A 41 -6.77 0.21 2.47
CA LYS A 41 -5.81 0.94 1.63
C LYS A 41 -4.44 1.14 2.28
N ALA A 42 -4.41 1.48 3.58
CA ALA A 42 -3.16 1.64 4.31
C ALA A 42 -2.37 0.32 4.41
N ARG A 43 -3.07 -0.80 4.62
CA ARG A 43 -2.47 -2.14 4.65
C ARG A 43 -1.92 -2.52 3.27
N ALA A 44 -2.69 -2.35 2.20
CA ALA A 44 -2.24 -2.64 0.84
C ALA A 44 -1.01 -1.80 0.46
N ALA A 45 -0.95 -0.53 0.85
CA ALA A 45 0.23 0.31 0.65
C ALA A 45 1.45 -0.21 1.43
N ALA A 46 1.27 -0.63 2.68
CA ALA A 46 2.34 -1.21 3.48
C ALA A 46 2.86 -2.53 2.89
N GLU A 47 1.99 -3.40 2.39
CA GLU A 47 2.36 -4.64 1.70
C GLU A 47 3.15 -4.35 0.41
N ALA A 48 2.71 -3.38 -0.38
CA ALA A 48 3.44 -2.95 -1.57
C ALA A 48 4.86 -2.44 -1.24
N ASP A 49 5.00 -1.65 -0.17
CA ASP A 49 6.29 -1.20 0.33
C ASP A 49 7.18 -2.36 0.83
N ASP A 50 6.60 -3.34 1.52
CA ASP A 50 7.33 -4.51 2.01
C ASP A 50 7.89 -5.36 0.86
N VAL A 51 7.09 -5.58 -0.18
CA VAL A 51 7.54 -6.29 -1.39
C VAL A 51 8.64 -5.50 -2.11
N ALA A 52 8.51 -4.17 -2.24
CA ALA A 52 9.54 -3.34 -2.85
C ALA A 52 10.87 -3.42 -2.06
N ARG A 53 10.81 -3.36 -0.73
CA ARG A 53 11.99 -3.51 0.15
C ARG A 53 12.62 -4.89 0.05
N ALA A 54 11.81 -5.95 -0.02
CA ALA A 54 12.30 -7.31 -0.15
C ALA A 54 12.98 -7.55 -1.51
N ALA A 55 12.39 -7.06 -2.60
CA ALA A 55 12.97 -7.12 -3.94
C ALA A 55 14.30 -6.34 -4.03
N ALA A 56 14.36 -5.15 -3.43
CA ALA A 56 15.60 -4.37 -3.38
C ALA A 56 16.71 -5.10 -2.62
N ARG A 57 16.38 -5.73 -1.48
CA ARG A 57 17.33 -6.58 -0.73
C ARG A 57 17.80 -7.79 -1.53
N ALA A 58 16.90 -8.47 -2.26
CA ALA A 58 17.27 -9.58 -3.14
C ALA A 58 18.30 -9.14 -4.19
N GLY A 59 18.13 -7.96 -4.76
CA GLY A 59 19.08 -7.37 -5.69
C GLY A 59 20.47 -7.15 -5.07
N VAL A 60 20.55 -6.60 -3.86
CA VAL A 60 21.82 -6.39 -3.15
C VAL A 60 22.50 -7.72 -2.81
N GLN A 61 21.74 -8.71 -2.32
CA GLN A 61 22.26 -10.02 -1.95
C GLN A 61 22.82 -10.78 -3.15
N ALA A 62 22.23 -10.66 -4.32
CA ALA A 62 22.72 -11.31 -5.54
C ALA A 62 24.13 -10.84 -5.96
N ILE A 63 24.49 -9.62 -5.60
CA ILE A 63 25.86 -9.09 -5.82
C ILE A 63 26.83 -9.68 -4.80
N SER A 64 26.46 -9.68 -3.52
CA SER A 64 27.32 -10.12 -2.42
C SER A 64 27.66 -11.61 -2.52
N ALA A 65 26.68 -12.46 -2.84
CA ALA A 65 26.88 -13.90 -2.95
C ALA A 65 27.90 -14.30 -4.03
N THR A 66 27.96 -13.57 -5.14
CA THR A 66 28.88 -13.89 -6.24
C THR A 66 30.32 -13.47 -5.94
N GLY A 67 30.54 -12.42 -5.19
CA GLY A 67 31.86 -11.96 -4.77
C GLY A 67 32.54 -12.99 -3.87
N VAL A 68 31.82 -13.54 -2.90
CA VAL A 68 32.32 -14.53 -1.96
C VAL A 68 32.71 -15.86 -2.65
N LEU A 69 31.88 -16.33 -3.61
CA LEU A 69 32.11 -17.60 -4.30
C LEU A 69 33.28 -17.55 -5.30
N ALA A 70 33.59 -16.39 -5.85
CA ALA A 70 34.61 -16.22 -6.88
C ALA A 70 36.03 -15.91 -6.30
N GLY A 71 36.14 -15.69 -5.00
CA GLY A 71 37.43 -15.31 -4.36
C GLY A 71 37.99 -13.97 -4.88
N ASN A 72 37.23 -13.24 -5.63
CA ASN A 72 37.54 -11.92 -6.19
C ASN A 72 36.78 -10.83 -5.44
N GLU A 73 37.28 -9.61 -5.46
CA GLU A 73 36.56 -8.47 -4.96
C GLU A 73 35.14 -8.43 -5.60
N PRO A 74 34.08 -8.23 -4.79
CA PRO A 74 32.71 -8.19 -5.29
C PRO A 74 32.57 -7.04 -6.26
N ARG A 75 32.60 -7.33 -7.56
CA ARG A 75 32.31 -6.35 -8.60
C ARG A 75 30.81 -6.10 -8.59
N THR A 76 30.43 -4.88 -8.33
CA THR A 76 29.03 -4.45 -8.47
C THR A 76 28.56 -4.73 -9.88
N SER A 77 27.61 -5.66 -10.03
CA SER A 77 26.94 -5.92 -11.30
C SER A 77 25.51 -5.40 -11.21
N PRO A 78 25.28 -4.15 -11.61
CA PRO A 78 23.95 -3.53 -11.54
C PRO A 78 22.89 -4.31 -12.31
N SER A 79 23.27 -4.94 -13.41
CA SER A 79 22.38 -5.79 -14.23
C SER A 79 21.92 -7.04 -13.49
N ARG A 80 22.82 -7.67 -12.72
CA ARG A 80 22.48 -8.84 -11.91
C ARG A 80 21.59 -8.48 -10.73
N ALA A 81 21.86 -7.36 -10.06
CA ALA A 81 20.99 -6.84 -9.01
C ALA A 81 19.58 -6.57 -9.55
N ALA A 82 19.48 -5.93 -10.70
CA ALA A 82 18.21 -5.66 -11.33
C ALA A 82 17.47 -6.94 -11.74
N ALA A 83 18.20 -7.95 -12.26
CA ALA A 83 17.61 -9.23 -12.61
C ALA A 83 17.04 -9.96 -11.38
N ALA A 84 17.81 -10.04 -10.29
CA ALA A 84 17.36 -10.68 -9.05
C ALA A 84 16.15 -9.98 -8.43
N ALA A 85 16.13 -8.64 -8.44
CA ALA A 85 14.97 -7.87 -7.97
C ALA A 85 13.73 -8.12 -8.83
N ARG A 86 13.87 -8.23 -10.15
CA ARG A 86 12.74 -8.57 -11.04
C ARG A 86 12.22 -9.98 -10.80
N THR A 87 13.12 -10.96 -10.69
CA THR A 87 12.73 -12.35 -10.38
C THR A 87 11.96 -12.42 -9.07
N TYR A 88 12.35 -11.64 -8.05
CA TYR A 88 11.60 -11.56 -6.80
C TYR A 88 10.20 -10.97 -6.99
N LEU A 89 10.07 -9.87 -7.76
CA LEU A 89 8.75 -9.27 -8.06
C LEU A 89 7.84 -10.26 -8.80
N GLU A 90 8.36 -10.96 -9.80
CA GLU A 90 7.63 -11.98 -10.55
C GLU A 90 7.15 -13.12 -9.63
N ALA A 91 8.02 -13.59 -8.74
CA ALA A 91 7.69 -14.63 -7.78
C ALA A 91 6.65 -14.19 -6.73
N SER A 92 6.64 -12.90 -6.36
CA SER A 92 5.65 -12.34 -5.43
C SER A 92 4.30 -12.05 -6.06
N GLY A 93 4.17 -12.12 -7.38
CA GLY A 93 2.93 -11.83 -8.11
C GLY A 93 2.52 -10.36 -8.12
N VAL A 94 3.40 -9.46 -7.65
CA VAL A 94 3.14 -8.02 -7.59
C VAL A 94 3.72 -7.32 -8.82
N THR A 95 2.91 -6.48 -9.44
CA THR A 95 3.37 -5.67 -10.56
C THR A 95 4.35 -4.59 -10.08
N GLY A 96 5.50 -4.49 -10.73
CA GLY A 96 6.49 -3.49 -10.33
C GLY A 96 7.54 -3.22 -11.41
N SER A 97 8.37 -2.23 -11.15
CA SER A 97 9.49 -1.85 -12.00
C SER A 97 10.78 -1.74 -11.20
N VAL A 98 11.88 -2.06 -11.87
CA VAL A 98 13.22 -2.00 -11.29
C VAL A 98 14.07 -1.07 -12.13
N THR A 99 14.59 -0.03 -11.53
CA THR A 99 15.43 0.98 -12.17
C THR A 99 16.78 1.07 -11.49
N VAL A 100 17.84 1.12 -12.29
CA VAL A 100 19.19 1.35 -11.78
C VAL A 100 19.61 2.78 -12.15
N ALA A 101 20.07 3.52 -11.17
CA ALA A 101 20.51 4.90 -11.38
C ALA A 101 21.76 4.97 -12.30
N PRO A 102 21.96 6.08 -13.01
CA PRO A 102 23.20 6.33 -13.73
C PRO A 102 24.40 6.15 -12.82
N GLY A 103 25.40 5.39 -13.27
CA GLY A 103 26.55 5.01 -12.47
C GLY A 103 26.43 3.69 -11.68
N GLY A 104 25.28 3.02 -11.75
CA GLY A 104 25.12 1.66 -11.21
C GLY A 104 25.15 1.53 -9.69
N ARG A 105 25.06 2.66 -8.97
CA ARG A 105 25.22 2.71 -7.50
C ARG A 105 23.94 2.56 -6.72
N ARG A 106 22.79 2.71 -7.36
CA ARG A 106 21.50 2.72 -6.69
C ARG A 106 20.47 1.91 -7.48
N LEU A 107 19.80 1.04 -6.78
CA LEU A 107 18.67 0.25 -7.29
C LEU A 107 17.39 0.81 -6.67
N THR A 108 16.44 1.19 -7.49
CA THR A 108 15.09 1.60 -7.06
C THR A 108 14.08 0.57 -7.56
N VAL A 109 13.28 0.08 -6.66
CA VAL A 109 12.16 -0.82 -6.96
C VAL A 109 10.87 -0.08 -6.64
N THR A 110 9.95 -0.06 -7.59
CA THR A 110 8.60 0.49 -7.39
C THR A 110 7.61 -0.62 -7.65
N THR A 111 6.66 -0.81 -6.74
CA THR A 111 5.56 -1.75 -6.85
C THR A 111 4.24 -1.02 -7.04
N THR A 112 3.31 -1.67 -7.71
CA THR A 112 1.94 -1.17 -7.86
C THR A 112 1.00 -2.31 -7.59
N ASP A 113 0.05 -2.07 -6.69
CA ASP A 113 -1.02 -3.00 -6.36
C ASP A 113 -2.37 -2.29 -6.45
N THR A 114 -3.46 -3.05 -6.36
CA THR A 114 -4.81 -2.54 -6.48
C THR A 114 -5.63 -2.99 -5.29
N ASP A 115 -6.07 -2.03 -4.49
CA ASP A 115 -6.99 -2.26 -3.38
C ASP A 115 -8.44 -2.07 -3.83
N ALA A 116 -9.29 -3.03 -3.50
CA ALA A 116 -10.72 -2.98 -3.76
C ALA A 116 -11.47 -2.58 -2.48
N PRO A 117 -12.01 -1.36 -2.39
CA PRO A 117 -12.73 -0.91 -1.21
C PRO A 117 -14.03 -1.72 -1.06
N VAL A 118 -14.39 -2.02 0.19
CA VAL A 118 -15.59 -2.81 0.50
C VAL A 118 -16.85 -1.92 0.53
N PHE A 119 -16.82 -0.84 1.30
CA PHE A 119 -17.95 0.06 1.48
C PHE A 119 -18.08 1.09 0.37
N LEU A 120 -16.97 1.65 -0.09
CA LEU A 120 -16.97 2.64 -1.17
C LEU A 120 -17.40 2.02 -2.52
N SER A 121 -17.23 0.72 -2.72
CA SER A 121 -17.74 0.02 -3.89
C SER A 121 -19.27 0.03 -3.97
N ALA A 122 -19.96 0.04 -2.84
CA ALA A 122 -21.43 0.11 -2.77
C ALA A 122 -21.99 1.45 -3.31
N ILE A 123 -21.18 2.51 -3.29
CA ILE A 123 -21.53 3.83 -3.86
C ILE A 123 -20.89 4.07 -5.23
N GLY A 124 -20.35 3.02 -5.87
CA GLY A 124 -19.82 3.07 -7.23
C GLY A 124 -18.36 3.49 -7.34
N LEU A 125 -17.61 3.59 -6.25
CA LEU A 125 -16.16 3.82 -6.29
C LEU A 125 -15.44 2.51 -6.57
N GLY A 126 -14.68 2.51 -7.66
CA GLY A 126 -13.93 1.35 -8.13
C GLY A 126 -12.61 1.13 -7.37
N PRO A 127 -11.86 0.09 -7.78
CA PRO A 127 -10.56 -0.22 -7.20
C PRO A 127 -9.59 0.95 -7.25
N MET A 128 -8.83 1.15 -6.17
CA MET A 128 -7.84 2.21 -6.03
C MET A 128 -6.44 1.65 -6.13
N ARG A 129 -5.56 2.32 -6.90
CA ARG A 129 -4.15 1.94 -6.98
C ARG A 129 -3.41 2.39 -5.73
N VAL A 130 -2.58 1.50 -5.24
CA VAL A 130 -1.58 1.76 -4.20
C VAL A 130 -0.20 1.47 -4.78
N SER A 131 0.81 2.19 -4.32
CA SER A 131 2.18 1.98 -4.78
C SER A 131 3.13 1.97 -3.60
N GLY A 132 4.12 1.11 -3.66
CA GLY A 132 5.24 1.08 -2.75
C GLY A 132 6.55 1.37 -3.49
N ALA A 133 7.54 1.88 -2.79
CA ALA A 133 8.85 2.13 -3.36
C ALA A 133 9.97 1.84 -2.34
N ALA A 134 11.06 1.25 -2.81
CA ALA A 134 12.26 1.05 -2.02
C ALA A 134 13.50 1.35 -2.84
N THR A 135 14.50 1.86 -2.17
CA THR A 135 15.81 2.15 -2.77
C THR A 135 16.89 1.44 -1.98
N ALA A 136 17.83 0.82 -2.69
CA ALA A 136 19.01 0.20 -2.10
C ALA A 136 20.26 0.74 -2.78
N ASP A 137 21.29 1.06 -1.99
CA ASP A 137 22.59 1.44 -2.51
C ASP A 137 23.42 0.19 -2.79
N LEU A 138 23.95 0.13 -4.00
CA LEU A 138 24.84 -0.94 -4.48
C LEU A 138 26.31 -0.57 -4.23
N VAL A 139 26.64 -0.22 -2.97
CA VAL A 139 28.00 0.19 -2.60
C VAL A 139 28.80 -1.03 -2.22
N THR A 140 29.92 -1.24 -2.92
CA THR A 140 30.97 -2.14 -2.42
C THR A 140 31.66 -1.44 -1.27
N VAL A 141 31.57 -1.99 -0.05
CA VAL A 141 32.42 -1.54 1.06
C VAL A 141 33.86 -1.93 0.68
N GLN A 142 34.63 -0.98 0.18
CA GLN A 142 36.08 -1.16 0.14
C GLN A 142 36.55 -1.29 1.59
N GLY A 143 37.02 -2.48 1.94
CA GLY A 143 37.64 -2.72 3.23
C GLY A 143 38.74 -1.70 3.43
N GLY A 144 38.59 -0.80 4.41
CA GLY A 144 39.67 0.05 4.85
C GLY A 144 40.80 -0.85 5.35
N THR A 145 41.94 -0.78 4.72
CA THR A 145 43.22 -1.34 5.22
C THR A 145 43.53 -0.66 6.54
N PRO A 146 43.96 -1.41 7.57
CA PRO A 146 44.42 -0.86 8.82
C PRO A 146 45.65 0.01 8.65
#